data_45d2dc6fad0bd4df32d754e2266c6c80
#
_entry.id   45d2dc6fad0bd4df32d754e2266c6c80
#
_cell.length_a   1.000
_cell.length_b   1.000
_cell.length_c   1.000
_cell.angle_alpha   90.00
_cell.angle_beta   90.00
_cell.angle_gamma   90.00
#
_symmetry.space_group_name_H-M   'P 1'
#
loop_
_entity.id
_entity.type
_entity.pdbx_description
1 polymer ?
#
loop_
_entity_poly.entity_id
_entity_poly.type
_entity_poly.pdbx_seq_one_letter_code
_entity_poly.pdbx_strand_id
1 'polypeptide(L)'
;MRQISRLSVIAVSIALLMTLSSCSDTQNTPETDDQPPTPTEKREMTSDVQENKANGDSPQGSVTDAANFEITENEDGTVTISRYIGTETDIVIPPQIGGKTVSAIGNVTGTTGAFEGCTSITAVVIPDGVTEIQDNAFYGCTSLETVTIPSSVTLLRNCAFCDCPNLRAIYFKGDAPQQANYVFDSTENVTMYYQDGTSGWENPWHGRPAEVYIPE
;
A
#
# COMPACT_ATOMS: atom_id res chain seq x y z
N MET A 1 -38.33 27.07 -43.77
CA MET A 1 -38.04 25.63 -43.91
C MET A 1 -36.88 25.32 -42.97
N ARG A 2 -37.15 24.64 -41.84
CA ARG A 2 -36.16 24.28 -40.83
C ARG A 2 -35.84 22.81 -41.01
N GLN A 3 -34.59 22.47 -41.30
CA GLN A 3 -34.12 21.11 -41.30
C GLN A 3 -33.66 20.73 -39.85
N ILE A 4 -34.29 19.71 -39.31
CA ILE A 4 -33.91 19.13 -38.03
C ILE A 4 -32.98 17.98 -38.33
N SER A 5 -31.71 18.12 -37.92
CA SER A 5 -30.70 17.08 -38.02
C SER A 5 -30.94 16.07 -36.87
N ARG A 6 -31.15 14.81 -37.23
CA ARG A 6 -31.29 13.68 -36.28
C ARG A 6 -29.92 13.21 -35.83
N LEU A 7 -29.59 13.37 -34.56
CA LEU A 7 -28.49 12.69 -33.93
C LEU A 7 -28.88 11.20 -33.71
N SER A 8 -28.14 10.33 -34.35
CA SER A 8 -28.22 8.89 -34.15
C SER A 8 -27.42 8.53 -32.89
N VAL A 9 -28.10 8.10 -31.84
CA VAL A 9 -27.49 7.51 -30.66
C VAL A 9 -27.25 6.03 -30.97
N ILE A 10 -25.99 5.67 -31.18
CA ILE A 10 -25.58 4.27 -31.25
C ILE A 10 -25.24 3.82 -29.83
N ALA A 11 -26.17 3.11 -29.20
CA ALA A 11 -25.92 2.37 -27.99
C ALA A 11 -25.16 1.09 -28.35
N VAL A 12 -23.88 1.04 -28.04
CA VAL A 12 -23.11 -0.20 -28.09
C VAL A 12 -23.19 -0.85 -26.72
N SER A 13 -24.12 -1.80 -26.59
CA SER A 13 -24.10 -2.76 -25.48
C SER A 13 -23.02 -3.79 -25.75
N ILE A 14 -21.91 -3.70 -25.02
CA ILE A 14 -20.95 -4.80 -24.90
C ILE A 14 -21.10 -5.37 -23.50
N ALA A 15 -21.90 -6.45 -23.42
CA ALA A 15 -21.90 -7.32 -22.25
C ALA A 15 -20.68 -8.25 -22.39
N LEU A 16 -19.59 -7.92 -21.71
CA LEU A 16 -18.45 -8.82 -21.57
C LEU A 16 -18.43 -9.30 -20.11
N LEU A 17 -18.90 -10.54 -19.90
CA LEU A 17 -18.69 -11.28 -18.68
C LEU A 17 -17.18 -11.60 -18.59
N MET A 18 -16.43 -10.81 -17.89
CA MET A 18 -15.11 -11.16 -17.40
C MET A 18 -15.21 -11.43 -15.91
N THR A 19 -14.98 -12.67 -15.50
CA THR A 19 -14.75 -13.02 -14.11
C THR A 19 -13.39 -12.46 -13.72
N LEU A 20 -13.38 -11.25 -13.21
CA LEU A 20 -12.20 -10.59 -12.68
C LEU A 20 -11.95 -11.14 -11.28
N SER A 21 -10.92 -11.97 -11.16
CA SER A 21 -10.26 -12.20 -9.88
C SER A 21 -9.53 -10.90 -9.52
N SER A 22 -10.26 -9.95 -8.97
CA SER A 22 -9.68 -8.77 -8.34
C SER A 22 -9.22 -9.13 -6.93
N CYS A 23 -8.30 -8.38 -6.35
CA CYS A 23 -7.82 -8.48 -4.96
C CYS A 23 -8.92 -8.47 -3.86
N SER A 24 -10.15 -8.78 -4.18
CA SER A 24 -11.27 -8.83 -3.25
C SER A 24 -11.98 -10.18 -3.37
N ASP A 25 -11.48 -11.19 -2.71
CA ASP A 25 -12.25 -12.36 -2.32
C ASP A 25 -11.66 -12.95 -1.05
N THR A 26 -12.40 -12.80 0.06
CA THR A 26 -12.91 -13.94 0.82
C THR A 26 -13.63 -13.48 2.07
N GLN A 27 -14.94 -13.55 2.01
CA GLN A 27 -15.71 -13.79 3.23
C GLN A 27 -15.65 -15.30 3.49
N ASN A 28 -14.89 -15.71 4.48
CA ASN A 28 -15.04 -17.02 5.07
C ASN A 28 -15.02 -16.86 6.58
N THR A 29 -16.18 -16.95 7.20
CA THR A 29 -16.37 -17.05 8.63
C THR A 29 -16.07 -18.50 9.04
N PRO A 30 -15.13 -18.76 9.95
CA PRO A 30 -15.08 -20.08 10.61
C PRO A 30 -15.96 -20.07 11.85
N GLU A 31 -16.75 -21.11 11.93
CA GLU A 31 -17.52 -21.50 13.11
C GLU A 31 -16.61 -21.70 14.33
N THR A 32 -17.12 -21.25 15.46
CA THR A 32 -16.55 -21.42 16.79
C THR A 32 -16.50 -22.90 17.18
N ASP A 33 -15.32 -23.41 17.49
CA ASP A 33 -15.19 -24.60 18.34
C ASP A 33 -14.41 -24.22 19.60
N ASP A 34 -15.11 -24.31 20.70
CA ASP A 34 -14.75 -23.90 22.05
C ASP A 34 -14.07 -25.08 22.75
N GLN A 35 -12.72 -25.09 22.77
CA GLN A 35 -12.01 -25.99 23.67
C GLN A 35 -10.70 -25.40 24.20
N PRO A 36 -10.54 -25.25 25.54
CA PRO A 36 -9.34 -24.65 26.11
C PRO A 36 -8.13 -25.60 26.03
N PRO A 37 -6.93 -25.09 25.73
CA PRO A 37 -5.71 -25.94 25.75
C PRO A 37 -5.21 -26.16 27.15
N THR A 38 -4.87 -27.42 27.45
CA THR A 38 -4.14 -27.85 28.62
C THR A 38 -2.68 -27.41 28.62
N PRO A 39 -2.09 -27.12 29.78
CA PRO A 39 -0.71 -26.68 29.87
C PRO A 39 0.25 -27.86 30.02
N THR A 40 1.25 -27.97 29.14
CA THR A 40 2.56 -28.55 29.44
C THR A 40 3.47 -28.49 28.22
N GLU A 41 4.52 -27.69 28.22
CA GLU A 41 5.92 -28.12 28.21
C GLU A 41 6.84 -26.93 28.02
N LYS A 42 7.70 -26.72 29.00
CA LYS A 42 8.84 -25.79 28.91
C LYS A 42 9.81 -26.34 27.87
N ARG A 43 9.94 -25.64 26.76
CA ARG A 43 11.07 -25.78 25.84
C ARG A 43 12.05 -24.66 26.08
N GLU A 44 13.24 -25.00 26.49
CA GLU A 44 14.39 -24.11 26.62
C GLU A 44 14.62 -23.38 25.30
N MET A 45 14.51 -22.06 25.36
CA MET A 45 14.90 -21.19 24.26
C MET A 45 16.42 -21.08 24.26
N THR A 46 17.08 -21.86 23.41
CA THR A 46 18.45 -21.54 23.01
C THR A 46 18.42 -20.25 22.22
N SER A 47 19.19 -19.30 22.71
CA SER A 47 19.38 -17.97 22.12
C SER A 47 20.17 -18.10 20.80
N ASP A 48 19.50 -18.25 19.69
CA ASP A 48 20.00 -17.84 18.37
C ASP A 48 19.29 -16.53 17.99
N VAL A 49 19.77 -15.45 18.58
CA VAL A 49 19.56 -14.12 18.03
C VAL A 49 20.38 -14.07 16.75
N GLN A 50 19.79 -14.53 15.64
CA GLN A 50 20.28 -14.10 14.35
C GLN A 50 19.99 -12.60 14.28
N GLU A 51 21.06 -11.81 14.33
CA GLU A 51 21.07 -10.44 13.85
C GLU A 51 20.54 -10.46 12.41
N ASN A 52 19.25 -10.29 12.23
CA ASN A 52 18.69 -9.84 10.97
C ASN A 52 19.11 -8.39 10.80
N LYS A 53 20.36 -8.22 10.33
CA LYS A 53 20.81 -6.98 9.74
C LYS A 53 19.80 -6.71 8.62
N ALA A 54 18.91 -5.74 8.85
CA ALA A 54 17.97 -5.28 7.85
C ALA A 54 18.80 -4.70 6.70
N ASN A 55 19.10 -5.54 5.72
CA ASN A 55 19.63 -5.07 4.46
C ASN A 55 18.55 -4.17 3.89
N GLY A 56 18.83 -2.88 3.78
CA GLY A 56 17.94 -1.87 3.20
C GLY A 56 17.77 -2.04 1.69
N ASP A 57 17.55 -3.27 1.27
CA ASP A 57 17.34 -3.61 -0.13
C ASP A 57 15.86 -3.37 -0.44
N SER A 58 15.64 -2.20 -1.02
CA SER A 58 14.40 -1.91 -1.76
C SER A 58 14.25 -3.02 -2.79
N PRO A 59 13.07 -3.66 -2.93
CA PRO A 59 12.88 -4.67 -3.97
C PRO A 59 13.35 -4.09 -5.31
N GLN A 60 14.46 -4.64 -5.84
CA GLN A 60 15.01 -4.28 -7.15
C GLN A 60 14.23 -5.02 -8.25
N GLY A 61 12.88 -4.90 -8.18
CA GLY A 61 11.99 -5.44 -9.20
C GLY A 61 11.97 -4.56 -10.46
N SER A 62 11.59 -5.16 -11.57
CA SER A 62 11.17 -4.38 -12.73
C SER A 62 9.94 -3.55 -12.39
N VAL A 63 9.83 -2.36 -12.97
CA VAL A 63 8.62 -1.52 -12.82
C VAL A 63 7.39 -2.32 -13.24
N THR A 64 6.38 -2.35 -12.37
CA THR A 64 5.10 -3.02 -12.61
C THR A 64 4.38 -2.38 -13.81
N ASP A 65 3.76 -3.22 -14.66
CA ASP A 65 3.06 -2.72 -15.86
C ASP A 65 1.97 -1.71 -15.47
N ALA A 66 1.97 -0.55 -16.12
CA ALA A 66 1.00 0.51 -15.92
C ALA A 66 -0.46 0.04 -16.15
N ALA A 67 -0.66 -1.00 -16.97
CA ALA A 67 -1.98 -1.60 -17.21
C ALA A 67 -2.58 -2.27 -15.95
N ASN A 68 -1.77 -2.54 -14.92
CA ASN A 68 -2.22 -3.12 -13.66
C ASN A 68 -2.75 -2.07 -12.67
N PHE A 69 -2.86 -0.80 -13.09
CA PHE A 69 -3.36 0.28 -12.24
C PHE A 69 -4.52 1.01 -12.91
N GLU A 70 -5.63 1.13 -12.20
CA GLU A 70 -6.67 2.10 -12.52
C GLU A 70 -6.25 3.46 -11.95
N ILE A 71 -6.49 4.52 -12.70
CA ILE A 71 -6.09 5.88 -12.33
C ILE A 71 -7.27 6.85 -12.40
N THR A 72 -7.17 7.92 -11.60
CA THR A 72 -8.02 9.10 -11.71
C THR A 72 -7.14 10.30 -12.08
N GLU A 73 -7.55 11.07 -13.09
CA GLU A 73 -6.85 12.29 -13.46
C GLU A 73 -7.17 13.42 -12.48
N ASN A 74 -6.14 14.12 -12.04
CA ASN A 74 -6.24 15.26 -11.17
C ASN A 74 -6.34 16.58 -11.97
N GLU A 75 -6.89 17.63 -11.37
CA GLU A 75 -7.04 18.94 -12.01
C GLU A 75 -5.70 19.59 -12.41
N ASP A 76 -4.61 19.23 -11.73
CA ASP A 76 -3.25 19.71 -12.01
C ASP A 76 -2.53 18.94 -13.13
N GLY A 77 -3.19 17.97 -13.75
CA GLY A 77 -2.66 17.14 -14.82
C GLY A 77 -1.84 15.93 -14.35
N THR A 78 -1.73 15.72 -13.05
CA THR A 78 -1.17 14.48 -12.47
C THR A 78 -2.22 13.38 -12.41
N VAL A 79 -1.85 12.20 -11.91
CA VAL A 79 -2.79 11.10 -11.68
C VAL A 79 -2.67 10.55 -10.28
N THR A 80 -3.80 10.08 -9.76
CA THR A 80 -3.91 9.28 -8.55
C THR A 80 -4.14 7.81 -8.93
N ILE A 81 -3.37 6.88 -8.37
CA ILE A 81 -3.69 5.45 -8.47
C ILE A 81 -4.92 5.21 -7.61
N SER A 82 -6.04 4.86 -8.26
CA SER A 82 -7.31 4.60 -7.57
C SER A 82 -7.54 3.13 -7.25
N ARG A 83 -6.90 2.22 -8.01
CA ARG A 83 -6.99 0.78 -7.76
C ARG A 83 -5.85 0.00 -8.41
N TYR A 84 -5.35 -1.01 -7.70
CA TYR A 84 -4.49 -2.05 -8.25
C TYR A 84 -5.34 -3.23 -8.72
N ILE A 85 -5.09 -3.70 -9.95
CA ILE A 85 -5.83 -4.81 -10.59
C ILE A 85 -4.91 -5.94 -11.07
N GLY A 86 -3.60 -5.84 -10.77
CA GLY A 86 -2.60 -6.85 -11.10
C GLY A 86 -2.58 -8.04 -10.14
N THR A 87 -1.63 -8.93 -10.37
CA THR A 87 -1.45 -10.17 -9.59
C THR A 87 -0.03 -10.34 -9.07
N GLU A 88 0.87 -9.37 -9.32
CA GLU A 88 2.23 -9.41 -8.81
C GLU A 88 2.24 -9.27 -7.29
N THR A 89 3.22 -9.91 -6.66
CA THR A 89 3.44 -9.87 -5.21
C THR A 89 4.36 -8.71 -4.81
N ASP A 90 5.33 -8.39 -5.66
CA ASP A 90 6.29 -7.31 -5.44
C ASP A 90 5.99 -6.19 -6.45
N ILE A 91 5.56 -5.06 -5.93
CA ILE A 91 5.06 -3.94 -6.72
C ILE A 91 6.10 -2.82 -6.76
N VAL A 92 6.55 -2.45 -7.95
CA VAL A 92 7.30 -1.23 -8.19
C VAL A 92 6.40 -0.28 -8.98
N ILE A 93 5.79 0.65 -8.29
CA ILE A 93 4.82 1.57 -8.90
C ILE A 93 5.53 2.45 -9.93
N PRO A 94 5.03 2.57 -11.19
CA PRO A 94 5.63 3.45 -12.19
C PRO A 94 5.48 4.92 -11.79
N PRO A 95 6.52 5.77 -12.00
CA PRO A 95 6.43 7.20 -11.68
C PRO A 95 5.47 7.97 -12.59
N GLN A 96 5.14 7.38 -13.75
CA GLN A 96 4.20 7.96 -14.71
C GLN A 96 3.30 6.87 -15.29
N ILE A 97 2.03 7.22 -15.49
CA ILE A 97 1.04 6.39 -16.19
C ILE A 97 0.40 7.26 -17.27
N GLY A 98 0.42 6.79 -18.53
CA GLY A 98 -0.09 7.57 -19.66
C GLY A 98 0.64 8.90 -19.89
N GLY A 99 1.92 8.99 -19.51
CA GLY A 99 2.73 10.22 -19.60
C GLY A 99 2.44 11.26 -18.51
N LYS A 100 1.59 10.94 -17.52
CA LYS A 100 1.24 11.81 -16.39
C LYS A 100 1.91 11.32 -15.11
N THR A 101 2.41 12.23 -14.30
CA THR A 101 3.07 11.89 -13.02
C THR A 101 2.07 11.32 -12.03
N VAL A 102 2.43 10.21 -11.37
CA VAL A 102 1.67 9.67 -10.24
C VAL A 102 1.97 10.52 -9.01
N SER A 103 0.96 11.23 -8.50
CA SER A 103 1.10 12.15 -7.36
C SER A 103 0.46 11.66 -6.07
N ALA A 104 -0.45 10.69 -6.13
CA ALA A 104 -1.08 10.12 -4.94
C ALA A 104 -1.46 8.64 -5.14
N ILE A 105 -1.61 7.93 -4.01
CA ILE A 105 -2.09 6.55 -3.96
C ILE A 105 -3.33 6.52 -3.07
N GLY A 106 -4.47 6.10 -3.62
CA GLY A 106 -5.74 6.01 -2.92
C GLY A 106 -6.91 6.42 -3.80
N ASN A 107 -8.09 6.54 -3.23
CA ASN A 107 -9.29 6.91 -3.96
C ASN A 107 -9.88 8.21 -3.40
N VAL A 108 -9.73 9.29 -4.15
CA VAL A 108 -10.22 10.64 -3.77
C VAL A 108 -11.73 10.76 -3.58
N THR A 109 -12.51 9.83 -4.11
CA THR A 109 -13.98 9.89 -4.10
C THR A 109 -14.64 8.67 -3.46
N GLY A 110 -13.84 7.65 -3.12
CA GLY A 110 -14.34 6.35 -2.72
C GLY A 110 -14.13 6.04 -1.24
N THR A 111 -14.81 5.01 -0.82
CA THR A 111 -14.66 4.40 0.50
C THR A 111 -13.61 3.29 0.50
N THR A 112 -13.05 2.95 -0.66
CA THR A 112 -12.07 1.86 -0.85
C THR A 112 -10.69 2.41 -1.18
N GLY A 113 -9.64 1.83 -0.60
CA GLY A 113 -8.24 2.19 -0.88
C GLY A 113 -7.71 1.57 -2.17
N ALA A 114 -6.62 2.13 -2.72
CA ALA A 114 -6.04 1.66 -3.99
C ALA A 114 -5.57 0.20 -3.97
N PHE A 115 -5.05 -0.26 -2.84
CA PHE A 115 -4.58 -1.63 -2.61
C PHE A 115 -5.36 -2.33 -1.49
N GLU A 116 -6.54 -1.80 -1.14
CA GLU A 116 -7.36 -2.36 -0.06
C GLU A 116 -7.66 -3.85 -0.31
N GLY A 117 -7.36 -4.69 0.69
CA GLY A 117 -7.59 -6.12 0.63
C GLY A 117 -6.69 -6.88 -0.35
N CYS A 118 -5.61 -6.28 -0.85
CA CYS A 118 -4.61 -6.98 -1.67
C CYS A 118 -3.79 -7.92 -0.80
N THR A 119 -4.33 -9.10 -0.52
CA THR A 119 -3.75 -10.08 0.39
C THR A 119 -2.54 -10.84 -0.16
N SER A 120 -2.21 -10.69 -1.43
CA SER A 120 -1.08 -11.37 -2.07
C SER A 120 0.19 -10.53 -2.17
N ILE A 121 0.11 -9.20 -2.04
CA ILE A 121 1.29 -8.34 -2.16
C ILE A 121 2.19 -8.46 -0.93
N THR A 122 3.50 -8.54 -1.16
CA THR A 122 4.52 -8.69 -0.12
C THR A 122 5.41 -7.46 0.00
N ALA A 123 5.67 -6.76 -1.10
CA ALA A 123 6.49 -5.56 -1.09
C ALA A 123 5.95 -4.49 -2.04
N VAL A 124 6.10 -3.21 -1.64
CA VAL A 124 5.70 -2.07 -2.48
C VAL A 124 6.79 -1.01 -2.47
N VAL A 125 7.21 -0.58 -3.67
CA VAL A 125 8.06 0.60 -3.86
C VAL A 125 7.22 1.72 -4.45
N ILE A 126 7.11 2.81 -3.69
CA ILE A 126 6.40 4.03 -4.10
C ILE A 126 7.39 4.94 -4.83
N PRO A 127 7.07 5.47 -6.02
CA PRO A 127 7.97 6.29 -6.81
C PRO A 127 8.06 7.73 -6.30
N ASP A 128 9.15 8.40 -6.67
CA ASP A 128 9.24 9.85 -6.53
C ASP A 128 8.11 10.55 -7.29
N GLY A 129 7.62 11.67 -6.73
CA GLY A 129 6.47 12.41 -7.24
C GLY A 129 5.18 12.14 -6.46
N VAL A 130 5.04 10.99 -5.79
CA VAL A 130 3.93 10.74 -4.87
C VAL A 130 4.12 11.61 -3.63
N THR A 131 3.11 12.43 -3.33
CA THR A 131 3.13 13.35 -2.18
C THR A 131 2.22 12.89 -1.04
N GLU A 132 1.27 12.03 -1.35
CA GLU A 132 0.22 11.61 -0.42
C GLU A 132 -0.14 10.13 -0.58
N ILE A 133 -0.25 9.42 0.57
CA ILE A 133 -0.86 8.10 0.67
C ILE A 133 -2.21 8.31 1.37
N GLN A 134 -3.30 8.09 0.63
CA GLN A 134 -4.66 8.44 1.04
C GLN A 134 -5.29 7.41 1.96
N ASP A 135 -6.54 7.69 2.38
CA ASP A 135 -7.30 6.85 3.30
C ASP A 135 -7.42 5.42 2.77
N ASN A 136 -7.18 4.44 3.64
CA ASN A 136 -7.25 3.01 3.37
C ASN A 136 -6.36 2.49 2.23
N ALA A 137 -5.36 3.25 1.78
CA ALA A 137 -4.58 2.93 0.58
C ALA A 137 -4.07 1.48 0.55
N PHE A 138 -3.60 0.95 1.69
CA PHE A 138 -3.11 -0.43 1.88
C PHE A 138 -3.86 -1.15 3.01
N TYR A 139 -5.10 -0.78 3.29
CA TYR A 139 -5.91 -1.41 4.33
C TYR A 139 -6.07 -2.91 4.06
N GLY A 140 -5.81 -3.76 5.06
CA GLY A 140 -6.01 -5.20 4.95
C GLY A 140 -5.05 -5.93 4.00
N CYS A 141 -3.89 -5.34 3.69
CA CYS A 141 -2.83 -6.00 2.93
C CYS A 141 -2.11 -7.02 3.83
N THR A 142 -2.75 -8.16 4.06
CA THR A 142 -2.33 -9.10 5.10
C THR A 142 -1.00 -9.79 4.86
N SER A 143 -0.51 -9.88 3.62
CA SER A 143 0.81 -10.42 3.30
C SER A 143 1.90 -9.36 3.14
N LEU A 144 1.56 -8.07 3.20
CA LEU A 144 2.52 -6.98 3.00
C LEU A 144 3.57 -7.00 4.11
N GLU A 145 4.84 -7.12 3.73
CA GLU A 145 5.99 -7.18 4.65
C GLU A 145 6.80 -5.89 4.66
N THR A 146 6.97 -5.28 3.48
CA THR A 146 7.83 -4.11 3.34
C THR A 146 7.23 -3.04 2.42
N VAL A 147 7.49 -1.77 2.75
CA VAL A 147 7.12 -0.61 1.90
C VAL A 147 8.29 0.36 1.85
N THR A 148 8.63 0.84 0.64
CA THR A 148 9.57 1.93 0.46
C THR A 148 8.83 3.20 0.08
N ILE A 149 9.03 4.25 0.87
CA ILE A 149 8.37 5.56 0.74
C ILE A 149 9.40 6.62 0.34
N PRO A 150 9.22 7.32 -0.78
CA PRO A 150 10.14 8.33 -1.27
C PRO A 150 10.09 9.62 -0.42
N SER A 151 11.10 10.46 -0.58
CA SER A 151 11.19 11.76 0.12
C SER A 151 10.09 12.76 -0.27
N SER A 152 9.40 12.52 -1.37
CA SER A 152 8.29 13.37 -1.83
C SER A 152 7.00 13.18 -1.02
N VAL A 153 6.83 12.05 -0.30
CA VAL A 153 5.63 11.80 0.50
C VAL A 153 5.67 12.64 1.77
N THR A 154 4.71 13.53 1.91
CA THR A 154 4.57 14.45 3.06
C THR A 154 3.35 14.17 3.92
N LEU A 155 2.44 13.31 3.47
CA LEU A 155 1.19 13.02 4.17
C LEU A 155 0.80 11.55 4.08
N LEU A 156 0.53 10.95 5.25
CA LEU A 156 -0.12 9.65 5.39
C LEU A 156 -1.52 9.87 6.00
N ARG A 157 -2.56 9.38 5.33
CA ARG A 157 -3.95 9.55 5.78
C ARG A 157 -4.44 8.38 6.64
N ASN A 158 -5.71 8.48 7.06
CA ASN A 158 -6.31 7.50 7.97
C ASN A 158 -6.24 6.09 7.41
N CYS A 159 -5.88 5.16 8.27
CA CYS A 159 -5.81 3.74 7.93
C CYS A 159 -5.00 3.40 6.66
N ALA A 160 -4.04 4.26 6.29
CA ALA A 160 -3.21 4.00 5.11
C ALA A 160 -2.55 2.61 5.15
N PHE A 161 -2.21 2.10 6.34
CA PHE A 161 -1.61 0.79 6.58
C PHE A 161 -2.28 0.05 7.75
N CYS A 162 -3.59 0.20 7.94
CA CYS A 162 -4.33 -0.56 8.94
C CYS A 162 -4.46 -2.04 8.53
N ASP A 163 -4.59 -2.92 9.52
CA ASP A 163 -4.79 -4.36 9.32
C ASP A 163 -3.75 -5.01 8.39
N CYS A 164 -2.47 -4.61 8.55
CA CYS A 164 -1.33 -5.20 7.86
C CYS A 164 -0.46 -6.00 8.87
N PRO A 165 -0.89 -7.15 9.37
CA PRO A 165 -0.25 -7.85 10.50
C PRO A 165 1.16 -8.36 10.20
N ASN A 166 1.51 -8.56 8.92
CA ASN A 166 2.83 -8.99 8.49
C ASN A 166 3.76 -7.84 8.12
N LEU A 167 3.30 -6.58 8.14
CA LEU A 167 4.13 -5.42 7.83
C LEU A 167 5.18 -5.25 8.94
N ARG A 168 6.46 -5.38 8.56
CA ARG A 168 7.61 -5.37 9.48
C ARG A 168 8.49 -4.15 9.31
N ALA A 169 8.59 -3.62 8.08
CA ALA A 169 9.47 -2.52 7.78
C ALA A 169 8.85 -1.53 6.81
N ILE A 170 8.96 -0.23 7.13
CA ILE A 170 8.72 0.85 6.18
C ILE A 170 10.00 1.68 6.08
N TYR A 171 10.53 1.82 4.86
CA TYR A 171 11.75 2.56 4.57
C TYR A 171 11.41 3.95 4.05
N PHE A 172 11.68 4.98 4.82
CA PHE A 172 11.48 6.38 4.44
C PHE A 172 12.76 7.00 3.92
N LYS A 173 12.71 7.56 2.71
CA LYS A 173 13.84 8.26 2.08
C LYS A 173 13.90 9.76 2.39
N GLY A 174 12.95 10.28 3.16
CA GLY A 174 12.81 11.70 3.48
C GLY A 174 12.47 11.97 4.93
N ASP A 175 12.10 13.21 5.18
CA ASP A 175 11.62 13.68 6.48
C ASP A 175 10.36 12.92 6.91
N ALA A 176 10.10 12.91 8.22
CA ALA A 176 8.91 12.28 8.76
C ALA A 176 7.64 12.93 8.19
N PRO A 177 6.76 12.18 7.51
CA PRO A 177 5.54 12.75 6.97
C PRO A 177 4.55 13.09 8.08
N GLN A 178 3.64 14.03 7.79
CA GLN A 178 2.48 14.24 8.63
C GLN A 178 1.60 13.00 8.60
N GLN A 179 1.05 12.64 9.76
CA GLN A 179 0.13 11.52 9.88
C GLN A 179 -1.25 11.98 10.32
N ALA A 180 -2.27 11.35 9.72
CA ALA A 180 -3.60 11.33 10.31
C ALA A 180 -3.65 10.35 11.50
N ASN A 181 -4.83 10.26 12.14
CA ASN A 181 -5.05 9.27 13.19
C ASN A 181 -5.14 7.85 12.58
N TYR A 182 -4.76 6.84 13.37
CA TYR A 182 -4.96 5.42 13.04
C TYR A 182 -4.24 4.91 11.78
N VAL A 183 -3.13 5.52 11.35
CA VAL A 183 -2.41 5.09 10.12
C VAL A 183 -1.97 3.62 10.18
N PHE A 184 -1.63 3.12 11.38
CA PHE A 184 -1.10 1.77 11.63
C PHE A 184 -1.97 0.97 12.63
N ASP A 185 -3.27 1.20 12.66
CA ASP A 185 -4.15 0.45 13.55
C ASP A 185 -4.11 -1.04 13.19
N SER A 186 -4.07 -1.95 14.19
CA SER A 186 -3.90 -3.39 13.98
C SER A 186 -2.65 -3.79 13.15
N THR A 187 -1.60 -2.94 13.13
CA THR A 187 -0.31 -3.18 12.45
C THR A 187 0.81 -3.01 13.47
N GLU A 188 0.95 -3.96 14.40
CA GLU A 188 1.72 -3.75 15.62
C GLU A 188 3.23 -3.98 15.46
N ASN A 189 3.66 -4.80 14.49
CA ASN A 189 5.03 -5.28 14.38
C ASN A 189 5.93 -4.44 13.46
N VAL A 190 5.46 -3.27 13.01
CA VAL A 190 6.19 -2.44 12.05
C VAL A 190 7.25 -1.59 12.72
N THR A 191 8.46 -1.58 12.12
CA THR A 191 9.54 -0.63 12.42
C THR A 191 9.67 0.37 11.27
N MET A 192 9.79 1.65 11.62
CA MET A 192 10.06 2.72 10.66
C MET A 192 11.58 2.87 10.50
N TYR A 193 12.08 2.70 9.29
CA TYR A 193 13.48 2.94 8.96
C TYR A 193 13.59 4.25 8.18
N TYR A 194 14.46 5.17 8.59
CA TYR A 194 14.63 6.45 7.93
C TYR A 194 16.10 6.74 7.63
N GLN A 195 16.38 7.50 6.57
CA GLN A 195 17.73 7.85 6.18
C GLN A 195 18.36 8.85 7.15
N ASP A 196 19.66 8.70 7.39
CA ASP A 196 20.43 9.67 8.18
C ASP A 196 20.35 11.07 7.53
N GLY A 197 20.30 12.10 8.39
CA GLY A 197 20.18 13.49 7.95
C GLY A 197 18.76 13.97 7.64
N THR A 198 17.75 13.11 7.74
CA THR A 198 16.33 13.49 7.65
C THR A 198 15.82 14.00 8.99
N SER A 199 14.72 14.75 8.99
CA SER A 199 14.17 15.45 10.16
C SER A 199 12.76 14.98 10.54
N GLY A 200 12.33 15.35 11.74
CA GLY A 200 10.96 15.08 12.24
C GLY A 200 10.78 13.66 12.81
N TRP A 201 11.83 12.86 12.85
CA TRP A 201 11.78 11.51 13.42
C TRP A 201 12.01 11.54 14.93
N GLU A 202 11.21 10.79 15.66
CA GLU A 202 11.31 10.51 17.08
C GLU A 202 11.31 8.98 17.27
N ASN A 203 11.87 8.48 18.37
CA ASN A 203 11.79 7.05 18.70
C ASN A 203 11.18 6.86 20.09
N PRO A 204 9.95 6.34 20.23
CA PRO A 204 9.09 5.84 19.14
C PRO A 204 8.44 6.98 18.31
N TRP A 205 8.25 6.76 17.00
CA TRP A 205 7.48 7.65 16.15
C TRP A 205 6.03 7.16 16.09
N HIS A 206 5.11 7.96 16.61
CA HIS A 206 3.70 7.59 16.73
C HIS A 206 3.46 6.19 17.34
N GLY A 207 4.24 5.85 18.36
CA GLY A 207 4.12 4.58 19.10
C GLY A 207 4.76 3.37 18.40
N ARG A 208 5.50 3.55 17.31
CA ARG A 208 6.24 2.52 16.60
C ARG A 208 7.74 2.76 16.67
N PRO A 209 8.59 1.72 16.76
CA PRO A 209 10.03 1.88 16.69
C PRO A 209 10.45 2.64 15.44
N ALA A 210 11.40 3.58 15.57
CA ALA A 210 11.95 4.33 14.45
C ALA A 210 13.49 4.33 14.54
N GLU A 211 14.16 3.87 13.48
CA GLU A 211 15.58 3.61 13.45
C GLU A 211 16.23 4.17 12.18
N VAL A 212 17.46 4.65 12.32
CA VAL A 212 18.26 5.09 11.16
C VAL A 212 18.72 3.87 10.37
N TYR A 213 18.56 3.90 9.05
CA TYR A 213 19.19 2.94 8.16
C TYR A 213 20.15 3.62 7.19
N ILE A 214 21.19 2.90 6.79
CA ILE A 214 22.18 3.35 5.80
C ILE A 214 21.94 2.47 4.56
N PRO A 215 21.50 3.06 3.42
CA PRO A 215 21.40 2.31 2.17
C PRO A 215 22.79 1.81 1.74
N GLU A 216 22.87 0.58 1.24
CA GLU A 216 24.10 0.04 0.64
C GLU A 216 24.38 0.64 -0.73
#